data_4ed6460f5f1418c9f965f4b4211b4ef0
#
_entry.id   4ed6460f5f1418c9f965f4b4211b4ef0
#
_cell.length_a   1.000
_cell.length_b   1.000
_cell.length_c   1.000
_cell.angle_alpha   90.00
_cell.angle_beta   90.00
_cell.angle_gamma   90.00
#
_symmetry.space_group_name_H-M   'P 1'
#
loop_
_entity.id
_entity.type
_entity.pdbx_description
1 polymer ?
#
loop_
_entity_poly.entity_id
_entity_poly.type
_entity_poly.pdbx_seq_one_letter_code
_entity_poly.pdbx_strand_id
1 'polypeptide(L)'
;MTKAMRLIEENIKIVDAVIYVLDSRAVSACINPSFSDVIKNKPIVYVLNKADLVEESDLKKWCAYFDEKGFAYVTSNSANGKDNAKILKKLLCVLDDKIRRYREKGVNTPVRAMVIGIPNSGKSTLINSLCGGKRTITGDRPGVTKAKQWLSVQKGVDMLDTPGTLWPKLDDQNAAMHLSLIHISEPTRPRLI
;
A
#
# COMPACT_ATOMS: atom_id res chain seq x y z
N MET A 1 8.90 -2.13 19.92
CA MET A 1 8.34 -1.46 18.74
C MET A 1 9.43 -1.21 17.71
N THR A 2 9.27 -1.67 16.47
CA THR A 2 10.27 -1.42 15.43
C THR A 2 10.22 0.04 14.98
N LYS A 3 11.35 0.57 14.48
CA LYS A 3 11.45 1.95 13.95
C LYS A 3 10.36 2.24 12.89
N ALA A 4 10.01 1.24 12.10
CA ALA A 4 9.01 1.35 11.05
C ALA A 4 7.57 1.44 11.60
N MET A 5 7.23 0.73 12.69
CA MET A 5 5.92 0.86 13.34
C MET A 5 5.70 2.26 13.90
N ARG A 6 6.73 2.83 14.57
CA ARG A 6 6.64 4.22 15.04
C ARG A 6 6.38 5.20 13.89
N LEU A 7 7.05 4.98 12.77
CA LEU A 7 6.89 5.82 11.59
C LEU A 7 5.48 5.73 10.99
N ILE A 8 4.85 4.55 11.02
CA ILE A 8 3.46 4.37 10.62
C ILE A 8 2.52 5.07 11.60
N GLU A 9 2.70 4.90 12.91
CA GLU A 9 1.89 5.57 13.95
C GLU A 9 1.96 7.10 13.90
N GLU A 10 3.13 7.64 13.59
CA GLU A 10 3.31 9.08 13.41
C GLU A 10 2.59 9.58 12.14
N ASN A 11 2.62 8.79 11.07
CA ASN A 11 2.11 9.19 9.77
C ASN A 11 0.61 8.95 9.63
N ILE A 12 0.04 7.96 10.32
CA ILE A 12 -1.40 7.65 10.22
C ILE A 12 -2.27 8.85 10.62
N LYS A 13 -1.77 9.71 11.49
CA LYS A 13 -2.49 10.91 11.95
C LYS A 13 -2.70 11.95 10.86
N ILE A 14 -1.81 12.01 9.88
CA ILE A 14 -1.78 13.05 8.84
C ILE A 14 -2.28 12.57 7.48
N VAL A 15 -2.65 11.28 7.36
CA VAL A 15 -3.22 10.71 6.14
C VAL A 15 -4.73 10.52 6.27
N ASP A 16 -5.40 10.46 5.15
CA ASP A 16 -6.84 10.29 5.02
C ASP A 16 -7.25 8.84 4.85
N ALA A 17 -6.40 8.05 4.18
CA ALA A 17 -6.61 6.64 3.92
C ALA A 17 -5.29 5.86 3.91
N VAL A 18 -5.40 4.53 3.93
CA VAL A 18 -4.29 3.60 3.82
C VAL A 18 -4.49 2.73 2.58
N ILE A 19 -3.43 2.56 1.78
CA ILE A 19 -3.33 1.54 0.76
C ILE A 19 -2.47 0.42 1.31
N TYR A 20 -3.07 -0.75 1.53
CA TYR A 20 -2.37 -1.91 2.06
C TYR A 20 -2.01 -2.87 0.93
N VAL A 21 -0.74 -2.93 0.57
CA VAL A 21 -0.25 -3.77 -0.53
C VAL A 21 0.08 -5.16 -0.01
N LEU A 22 -0.64 -6.14 -0.51
CA LEU A 22 -0.49 -7.55 -0.18
C LEU A 22 0.05 -8.30 -1.40
N ASP A 23 0.96 -9.25 -1.20
CA ASP A 23 1.39 -10.17 -2.26
C ASP A 23 0.34 -11.26 -2.42
N SER A 24 -0.25 -11.38 -3.59
CA SER A 24 -1.34 -12.34 -3.86
C SER A 24 -0.94 -13.79 -3.66
N ARG A 25 0.37 -14.11 -3.68
CA ARG A 25 0.89 -15.46 -3.44
C ARG A 25 0.82 -15.89 -1.98
N ALA A 26 0.74 -14.92 -1.05
CA ALA A 26 0.71 -15.19 0.39
C ALA A 26 -0.06 -14.11 1.16
N VAL A 27 -1.32 -13.89 0.79
CA VAL A 27 -2.17 -12.81 1.32
C VAL A 27 -2.26 -12.85 2.85
N SER A 28 -2.50 -14.02 3.44
CA SER A 28 -2.60 -14.19 4.90
C SER A 28 -1.31 -13.81 5.62
N ALA A 29 -0.16 -14.19 5.06
CA ALA A 29 1.15 -13.88 5.62
C ALA A 29 1.51 -12.38 5.49
N CYS A 30 0.88 -11.66 4.55
CA CYS A 30 1.08 -10.22 4.38
C CYS A 30 0.28 -9.38 5.37
N ILE A 31 -0.82 -9.91 5.92
CA ILE A 31 -1.66 -9.18 6.87
C ILE A 31 -1.00 -9.21 8.25
N ASN A 32 -0.43 -8.08 8.66
CA ASN A 32 0.22 -7.95 9.95
C ASN A 32 -0.79 -7.51 11.04
N PRO A 33 -1.08 -8.33 12.06
CA PRO A 33 -1.98 -7.96 13.14
C PRO A 33 -1.61 -6.65 13.83
N SER A 34 -0.31 -6.36 13.98
CA SER A 34 0.17 -5.10 14.58
C SER A 34 -0.23 -3.85 13.77
N PHE A 35 -0.50 -3.97 12.47
CA PHE A 35 -1.03 -2.85 11.70
C PHE A 35 -2.50 -2.62 11.95
N SER A 36 -3.26 -3.69 12.20
CA SER A 36 -4.72 -3.62 12.36
C SER A 36 -5.12 -2.61 13.42
N ASP A 37 -4.43 -2.57 14.56
CA ASP A 37 -4.72 -1.63 15.64
C ASP A 37 -4.38 -0.18 15.27
N VAL A 38 -3.30 0.02 14.53
CA VAL A 38 -2.82 1.36 14.16
C VAL A 38 -3.68 1.98 13.07
N ILE A 39 -4.14 1.17 12.12
CA ILE A 39 -4.87 1.65 10.93
C ILE A 39 -6.39 1.54 11.03
N LYS A 40 -6.94 0.90 12.07
CA LYS A 40 -8.39 0.60 12.22
C LYS A 40 -9.34 1.79 12.08
N ASN A 41 -8.85 2.99 12.37
CA ASN A 41 -9.66 4.21 12.31
C ASN A 41 -9.56 4.95 10.96
N LYS A 42 -8.93 4.35 9.97
CA LYS A 42 -8.77 4.93 8.62
C LYS A 42 -9.43 4.04 7.58
N PRO A 43 -10.03 4.63 6.54
CA PRO A 43 -10.42 3.86 5.35
C PRO A 43 -9.20 3.14 4.77
N ILE A 44 -9.39 1.86 4.44
CA ILE A 44 -8.32 1.00 3.90
C ILE A 44 -8.73 0.51 2.51
N VAL A 45 -7.81 0.59 1.57
CA VAL A 45 -7.91 -0.09 0.27
C VAL A 45 -6.83 -1.16 0.21
N TYR A 46 -7.23 -2.41 0.14
CA TYR A 46 -6.31 -3.52 -0.04
C TYR A 46 -5.96 -3.66 -1.53
N VAL A 47 -4.67 -3.80 -1.83
CA VAL A 47 -4.20 -4.07 -3.19
C VAL A 47 -3.61 -5.47 -3.20
N LEU A 48 -4.32 -6.43 -3.80
CA LEU A 48 -3.84 -7.78 -4.05
C LEU A 48 -2.90 -7.72 -5.26
N ASN A 49 -1.64 -7.41 -4.97
CA ASN A 49 -0.61 -7.20 -5.99
C ASN A 49 0.02 -8.50 -6.46
N LYS A 50 0.66 -8.48 -7.62
CA LYS A 50 1.24 -9.67 -8.27
C LYS A 50 0.16 -10.74 -8.58
N ALA A 51 -1.04 -10.30 -8.91
CA ALA A 51 -2.18 -11.18 -9.20
C ALA A 51 -1.93 -12.09 -10.43
N ASP A 52 -0.99 -11.71 -11.28
CA ASP A 52 -0.51 -12.48 -12.43
C ASP A 52 0.35 -13.70 -12.05
N LEU A 53 0.80 -13.78 -10.80
CA LEU A 53 1.64 -14.88 -10.30
C LEU A 53 0.85 -15.92 -9.48
N VAL A 54 -0.47 -15.86 -9.50
CA VAL A 54 -1.37 -16.73 -8.74
C VAL A 54 -2.40 -17.35 -9.67
N GLU A 55 -2.80 -18.57 -9.39
CA GLU A 55 -3.88 -19.21 -10.13
C GLU A 55 -5.21 -18.45 -9.92
N GLU A 56 -5.99 -18.36 -10.98
CA GLU A 56 -7.26 -17.63 -10.96
C GLU A 56 -8.23 -18.18 -9.89
N SER A 57 -8.22 -19.49 -9.65
CA SER A 57 -9.01 -20.16 -8.64
C SER A 57 -8.70 -19.66 -7.22
N ASP A 58 -7.42 -19.48 -6.90
CA ASP A 58 -7.00 -19.03 -5.57
C ASP A 58 -7.22 -17.52 -5.41
N LEU A 59 -6.99 -16.76 -6.47
CA LEU A 59 -7.30 -15.34 -6.46
C LEU A 59 -8.81 -15.09 -6.22
N LYS A 60 -9.68 -15.90 -6.85
CA LYS A 60 -11.14 -15.84 -6.64
C LYS A 60 -11.54 -16.13 -5.18
N LYS A 61 -10.89 -17.10 -4.52
CA LYS A 61 -11.13 -17.39 -3.10
C LYS A 61 -10.81 -16.17 -2.21
N TRP A 62 -9.68 -15.52 -2.48
CA TRP A 62 -9.32 -14.30 -1.76
C TRP A 62 -10.28 -13.15 -2.04
N CYS A 63 -10.69 -12.95 -3.29
CA CYS A 63 -11.70 -11.94 -3.64
C CYS A 63 -13.01 -12.19 -2.87
N ALA A 64 -13.52 -13.43 -2.87
CA ALA A 64 -14.71 -13.79 -2.12
C ALA A 64 -14.58 -13.52 -0.61
N TYR A 65 -13.43 -13.82 -0.02
CA TYR A 65 -13.14 -13.50 1.38
C TYR A 65 -13.19 -11.99 1.66
N PHE A 66 -12.59 -11.16 0.77
CA PHE A 66 -12.63 -9.71 0.94
C PHE A 66 -14.04 -9.14 0.76
N ASP A 67 -14.82 -9.71 -0.17
CA ASP A 67 -16.23 -9.35 -0.37
C ASP A 67 -17.09 -9.70 0.85
N GLU A 68 -16.92 -10.91 1.41
CA GLU A 68 -17.62 -11.35 2.63
C GLU A 68 -17.33 -10.44 3.83
N LYS A 69 -16.08 -9.97 3.96
CA LYS A 69 -15.68 -9.04 5.01
C LYS A 69 -16.05 -7.59 4.73
N GLY A 70 -16.58 -7.28 3.56
CA GLY A 70 -16.90 -5.90 3.15
C GLY A 70 -15.65 -5.02 2.98
N PHE A 71 -14.49 -5.60 2.71
CA PHE A 71 -13.26 -4.86 2.55
C PHE A 71 -13.16 -4.25 1.14
N ALA A 72 -12.72 -3.01 1.06
CA ALA A 72 -12.42 -2.39 -0.23
C ALA A 72 -11.09 -2.94 -0.77
N TYR A 73 -11.12 -3.60 -1.93
CA TYR A 73 -9.91 -4.17 -2.53
C TYR A 73 -9.86 -4.00 -4.04
N VAL A 74 -8.67 -4.18 -4.60
CA VAL A 74 -8.39 -4.23 -6.04
C VAL A 74 -7.31 -5.29 -6.29
N THR A 75 -7.51 -6.16 -7.27
CA THR A 75 -6.46 -7.05 -7.79
C THR A 75 -5.58 -6.27 -8.76
N SER A 76 -4.26 -6.44 -8.69
CA SER A 76 -3.35 -5.64 -9.50
C SER A 76 -2.09 -6.40 -9.88
N ASN A 77 -1.58 -6.05 -11.07
CA ASN A 77 -0.18 -6.23 -11.42
C ASN A 77 0.46 -4.84 -11.54
N SER A 78 1.09 -4.39 -10.45
CA SER A 78 1.69 -3.05 -10.37
C SER A 78 2.81 -2.81 -11.39
N ALA A 79 3.39 -3.88 -11.94
CA ALA A 79 4.47 -3.76 -12.91
C ALA A 79 3.99 -3.23 -14.27
N ASN A 80 2.74 -3.53 -14.66
CA ASN A 80 2.17 -3.09 -15.95
C ASN A 80 1.32 -1.82 -15.87
N GLY A 81 0.96 -1.36 -14.67
CA GLY A 81 0.19 -0.14 -14.44
C GLY A 81 -1.25 -0.13 -14.91
N LYS A 82 -1.76 -1.23 -15.49
CA LYS A 82 -3.12 -1.30 -16.08
C LYS A 82 -4.22 -1.06 -15.05
N ASP A 83 -3.98 -1.39 -13.78
CA ASP A 83 -4.98 -1.30 -12.72
C ASP A 83 -4.90 0.00 -11.91
N ASN A 84 -3.97 0.91 -12.26
CA ASN A 84 -3.78 2.16 -11.55
C ASN A 84 -5.06 2.98 -11.41
N ALA A 85 -5.82 3.11 -12.50
CA ALA A 85 -7.09 3.84 -12.50
C ALA A 85 -8.13 3.21 -11.57
N LYS A 86 -8.17 1.87 -11.47
CA LYS A 86 -9.07 1.13 -10.57
C LYS A 86 -8.70 1.38 -9.10
N ILE A 87 -7.39 1.37 -8.79
CA ILE A 87 -6.88 1.61 -7.43
C ILE A 87 -7.24 3.04 -6.99
N LEU A 88 -6.97 4.03 -7.83
CA LEU A 88 -7.30 5.43 -7.54
C LEU A 88 -8.81 5.65 -7.41
N LYS A 89 -9.62 5.05 -8.29
CA LYS A 89 -11.08 5.11 -8.20
C LYS A 89 -11.58 4.50 -6.89
N LYS A 90 -11.06 3.33 -6.48
CA LYS A 90 -11.45 2.68 -5.22
C LYS A 90 -11.03 3.54 -4.02
N LEU A 91 -9.83 4.15 -4.04
CA LEU A 91 -9.36 5.07 -3.00
C LEU A 91 -10.28 6.28 -2.86
N LEU A 92 -10.66 6.92 -3.96
CA LEU A 92 -11.57 8.07 -3.94
C LEU A 92 -12.98 7.66 -3.48
N CYS A 93 -13.44 6.47 -3.85
CA CYS A 93 -14.74 5.94 -3.43
C CYS A 93 -14.83 5.76 -1.90
N VAL A 94 -13.80 5.19 -1.26
CA VAL A 94 -13.81 5.03 0.22
C VAL A 94 -13.66 6.35 0.97
N LEU A 95 -13.28 7.42 0.29
CA LEU A 95 -13.12 8.77 0.83
C LEU A 95 -14.20 9.75 0.39
N ASP A 96 -15.24 9.29 -0.33
CA ASP A 96 -16.24 10.17 -0.94
C ASP A 96 -16.90 11.11 0.07
N ASP A 97 -17.32 10.61 1.23
CA ASP A 97 -17.92 11.43 2.29
C ASP A 97 -16.98 12.52 2.80
N LYS A 98 -15.67 12.23 2.87
CA LYS A 98 -14.68 13.21 3.29
C LYS A 98 -14.46 14.27 2.23
N ILE A 99 -14.32 13.83 0.97
CA ILE A 99 -14.13 14.71 -0.19
C ILE A 99 -15.32 15.63 -0.33
N ARG A 100 -16.54 15.11 -0.19
CA ARG A 100 -17.78 15.91 -0.22
C ARG A 100 -17.77 17.00 0.86
N ARG A 101 -17.49 16.64 2.12
CA ARG A 101 -17.39 17.60 3.23
C ARG A 101 -16.33 18.68 3.01
N TYR A 102 -15.21 18.36 2.37
CA TYR A 102 -14.18 19.35 2.04
C TYR A 102 -14.65 20.31 0.96
N ARG A 103 -15.34 19.83 -0.08
CA ARG A 103 -15.92 20.66 -1.13
C ARG A 103 -16.97 21.63 -0.57
N GLU A 104 -17.86 21.13 0.29
CA GLU A 104 -18.89 21.97 0.95
C GLU A 104 -18.27 23.10 1.78
N LYS A 105 -17.10 22.87 2.36
CA LYS A 105 -16.35 23.87 3.14
C LYS A 105 -15.43 24.75 2.28
N GLY A 106 -15.42 24.59 0.97
CA GLY A 106 -14.52 25.32 0.06
C GLY A 106 -13.03 24.94 0.23
N VAL A 107 -12.73 23.83 0.91
CA VAL A 107 -11.36 23.38 1.16
C VAL A 107 -10.87 22.56 -0.03
N ASN A 108 -9.87 23.06 -0.74
CA ASN A 108 -9.27 22.41 -1.90
C ASN A 108 -7.90 21.80 -1.54
N THR A 109 -7.89 20.87 -0.59
CA THR A 109 -6.67 20.14 -0.20
C THR A 109 -6.61 18.77 -0.87
N PRO A 110 -5.42 18.29 -1.28
CA PRO A 110 -5.28 16.94 -1.82
C PRO A 110 -5.61 15.89 -0.78
N VAL A 111 -6.18 14.78 -1.22
CA VAL A 111 -6.34 13.56 -0.43
C VAL A 111 -4.97 12.95 -0.19
N ARG A 112 -4.69 12.60 1.04
CA ARG A 112 -3.42 11.99 1.44
C ARG A 112 -3.59 10.52 1.76
N ALA A 113 -2.86 9.66 1.08
CA ALA A 113 -2.85 8.23 1.33
C ALA A 113 -1.44 7.75 1.74
N MET A 114 -1.39 6.81 2.68
CA MET A 114 -0.15 6.14 3.06
C MET A 114 -0.14 4.74 2.47
N VAL A 115 0.98 4.31 1.88
CA VAL A 115 1.15 2.96 1.34
C VAL A 115 1.93 2.12 2.33
N ILE A 116 1.32 1.03 2.79
CA ILE A 116 1.93 0.08 3.74
C ILE A 116 1.97 -1.34 3.16
N GLY A 117 2.74 -2.21 3.77
CA GLY A 117 2.86 -3.63 3.43
C GLY A 117 4.23 -4.19 3.76
N ILE A 118 4.38 -5.50 3.65
CA ILE A 118 5.66 -6.19 3.88
C ILE A 118 6.71 -5.79 2.83
N PRO A 119 8.02 -6.01 3.08
CA PRO A 119 9.04 -5.87 2.05
C PRO A 119 8.70 -6.73 0.83
N ASN A 120 9.09 -6.26 -0.35
CA ASN A 120 8.93 -6.96 -1.64
C ASN A 120 7.47 -7.26 -2.06
N SER A 121 6.45 -6.73 -1.36
CA SER A 121 5.05 -6.81 -1.82
C SER A 121 4.76 -5.94 -3.05
N GLY A 122 5.71 -5.10 -3.48
CA GLY A 122 5.59 -4.24 -4.65
C GLY A 122 5.11 -2.81 -4.36
N LYS A 123 5.22 -2.32 -3.12
CA LYS A 123 4.83 -0.94 -2.74
C LYS A 123 5.47 0.13 -3.61
N SER A 124 6.80 0.12 -3.71
CA SER A 124 7.52 1.13 -4.49
C SER A 124 7.24 1.00 -6.00
N THR A 125 7.02 -0.21 -6.49
CA THR A 125 6.59 -0.46 -7.87
C THR A 125 5.21 0.14 -8.12
N LEU A 126 4.26 -0.10 -7.20
CA LEU A 126 2.92 0.48 -7.26
C LEU A 126 2.97 2.01 -7.27
N ILE A 127 3.69 2.61 -6.32
CA ILE A 127 3.82 4.07 -6.23
C ILE A 127 4.44 4.65 -7.50
N ASN A 128 5.52 4.05 -8.00
CA ASN A 128 6.16 4.49 -9.25
C ASN A 128 5.19 4.40 -10.43
N SER A 129 4.45 3.31 -10.53
CA SER A 129 3.44 3.10 -11.57
C SER A 129 2.32 4.15 -11.48
N LEU A 130 1.81 4.42 -10.29
CA LEU A 130 0.77 5.44 -10.05
C LEU A 130 1.25 6.86 -10.37
N CYS A 131 2.52 7.16 -10.12
CA CYS A 131 3.14 8.45 -10.44
C CYS A 131 3.50 8.61 -11.93
N GLY A 132 3.22 7.62 -12.78
CA GLY A 132 3.55 7.66 -14.21
C GLY A 132 5.05 7.79 -14.51
N GLY A 133 5.90 7.27 -13.63
CA GLY A 133 7.35 7.34 -13.74
C GLY A 133 7.96 8.71 -13.40
N LYS A 134 7.15 9.73 -13.20
CA LYS A 134 7.60 11.06 -12.76
C LYS A 134 7.46 11.18 -11.25
N ARG A 135 8.53 10.93 -10.52
CA ARG A 135 8.59 11.23 -9.08
C ARG A 135 8.67 12.74 -8.91
N THR A 136 7.54 13.40 -8.78
CA THR A 136 7.51 14.80 -8.33
C THR A 136 7.58 14.80 -6.80
N ILE A 137 8.79 14.99 -6.28
CA ILE A 137 9.02 15.15 -4.84
C ILE A 137 8.43 16.50 -4.45
N THR A 138 7.31 16.50 -3.75
CA THR A 138 6.76 17.72 -3.16
C THR A 138 7.29 17.85 -1.74
N GLY A 139 8.27 18.73 -1.52
CA GLY A 139 8.69 19.14 -0.17
C GLY A 139 10.10 18.81 0.25
N ASP A 140 11.10 18.97 -0.61
CA ASP A 140 12.48 18.98 -0.18
C ASP A 140 13.02 20.42 -0.15
N ARG A 141 13.20 20.96 1.08
CA ARG A 141 14.07 22.11 1.30
C ARG A 141 15.40 21.60 1.85
N PRO A 142 16.54 21.95 1.26
CA PRO A 142 17.85 21.57 1.79
C PRO A 142 18.00 22.05 3.24
N GLY A 143 18.33 21.13 4.15
CA GLY A 143 18.63 21.46 5.55
C GLY A 143 17.63 20.98 6.60
N VAL A 144 16.55 20.31 6.24
CA VAL A 144 15.60 19.72 7.19
C VAL A 144 15.70 18.20 7.16
N THR A 145 15.91 17.61 8.32
CA THR A 145 15.91 16.17 8.65
C THR A 145 14.97 15.37 7.76
N LYS A 146 15.45 14.29 7.11
CA LYS A 146 14.74 13.32 6.24
C LYS A 146 13.23 13.54 6.17
N ALA A 147 12.82 14.54 5.42
CA ALA A 147 11.44 14.97 5.29
C ALA A 147 10.59 13.83 4.72
N LYS A 148 9.38 13.68 5.26
CA LYS A 148 8.37 12.76 4.75
C LYS A 148 8.16 13.05 3.27
N GLN A 149 8.49 12.09 2.41
CA GLN A 149 8.44 12.26 0.97
C GLN A 149 6.99 12.05 0.49
N TRP A 150 6.29 13.14 0.21
CA TRP A 150 5.00 13.11 -0.44
C TRP A 150 5.18 13.06 -1.95
N LEU A 151 4.51 12.11 -2.59
CA LEU A 151 4.51 11.93 -4.03
C LEU A 151 3.13 12.28 -4.57
N SER A 152 3.04 13.28 -5.42
CA SER A 152 1.79 13.61 -6.10
C SER A 152 1.57 12.61 -7.23
N VAL A 153 0.46 11.86 -7.16
CA VAL A 153 0.12 10.81 -8.11
C VAL A 153 -0.71 11.37 -9.26
N GLN A 154 -1.72 12.15 -8.90
CA GLN A 154 -2.57 12.90 -9.84
C GLN A 154 -3.10 14.13 -9.13
N LYS A 155 -3.74 15.04 -9.89
CA LYS A 155 -4.31 16.26 -9.29
C LYS A 155 -5.27 15.90 -8.16
N GLY A 156 -4.92 16.30 -6.94
CA GLY A 156 -5.72 16.08 -5.74
C GLY A 156 -5.45 14.78 -4.96
N VAL A 157 -4.41 13.99 -5.31
CA VAL A 157 -4.02 12.79 -4.56
C VAL A 157 -2.52 12.79 -4.31
N ASP A 158 -2.13 12.82 -3.03
CA ASP A 158 -0.75 12.69 -2.59
C ASP A 158 -0.54 11.37 -1.85
N MET A 159 0.56 10.70 -2.10
CA MET A 159 0.92 9.42 -1.46
C MET A 159 2.20 9.54 -0.66
N LEU A 160 2.22 8.89 0.50
CA LEU A 160 3.40 8.74 1.33
C LEU A 160 3.93 7.31 1.20
N ASP A 161 5.15 7.19 0.70
CA ASP A 161 5.86 5.91 0.70
C ASP A 161 6.38 5.60 2.10
N THR A 162 6.12 4.38 2.57
CA THR A 162 6.65 3.91 3.85
C THR A 162 7.61 2.75 3.65
N PRO A 163 8.68 2.66 4.46
CA PRO A 163 9.54 1.48 4.43
C PRO A 163 8.72 0.22 4.69
N GLY A 164 9.00 -0.84 3.93
CA GLY A 164 8.38 -2.15 4.18
C GLY A 164 8.74 -2.67 5.55
N THR A 165 7.77 -3.21 6.27
CA THR A 165 7.95 -3.75 7.61
C THR A 165 7.67 -5.22 7.64
N LEU A 166 8.65 -6.01 8.10
CA LEU A 166 8.46 -7.40 8.50
C LEU A 166 8.02 -7.44 9.96
N TRP A 167 7.30 -8.47 10.33
CA TRP A 167 6.91 -8.73 11.70
C TRP A 167 8.16 -9.05 12.55
N PRO A 168 8.22 -8.58 13.80
CA PRO A 168 9.32 -8.94 14.70
C PRO A 168 9.29 -10.41 15.10
N LYS A 169 8.11 -11.04 15.06
CA LYS A 169 7.90 -12.48 15.31
C LYS A 169 6.86 -12.98 14.32
N LEU A 170 7.22 -13.97 13.54
CA LEU A 170 6.30 -14.80 12.77
C LEU A 170 5.94 -15.97 13.68
N ASP A 171 4.85 -15.83 14.44
CA ASP A 171 4.37 -16.88 15.35
C ASP A 171 3.79 -18.08 14.57
N ASP A 172 3.43 -17.87 13.29
CA ASP A 172 2.98 -18.88 12.37
C ASP A 172 4.14 -19.33 11.47
N GLN A 173 4.61 -20.55 11.69
CA GLN A 173 5.68 -21.17 10.88
C GLN A 173 5.31 -21.31 9.41
N ASN A 174 4.03 -21.54 9.10
CA ASN A 174 3.54 -21.60 7.71
C ASN A 174 3.63 -20.24 7.03
N ALA A 175 3.24 -19.16 7.72
CA ALA A 175 3.40 -17.80 7.21
C ALA A 175 4.86 -17.44 6.99
N ALA A 176 5.77 -17.86 7.90
CA ALA A 176 7.20 -17.65 7.75
C ALA A 176 7.77 -18.39 6.53
N MET A 177 7.33 -19.64 6.31
CA MET A 177 7.74 -20.43 5.16
C MET A 177 7.26 -19.83 3.84
N HIS A 178 6.00 -19.40 3.76
CA HIS A 178 5.47 -18.72 2.58
C HIS A 178 6.21 -17.43 2.27
N LEU A 179 6.55 -16.62 3.27
CA LEU A 179 7.34 -15.41 3.08
C LEU A 179 8.76 -15.70 2.61
N SER A 180 9.41 -16.75 3.11
CA SER A 180 10.75 -17.16 2.66
C SER A 180 10.73 -17.62 1.21
N LEU A 181 9.72 -18.39 0.79
CA LEU A 181 9.55 -18.82 -0.61
C LEU A 181 9.33 -17.64 -1.56
N ILE A 182 8.62 -16.60 -1.12
CA ILE A 182 8.44 -15.36 -1.90
C ILE A 182 9.80 -14.67 -2.13
N HIS A 183 10.68 -14.65 -1.14
CA HIS A 183 12.01 -14.07 -1.28
C HIS A 183 12.93 -14.88 -2.21
N ILE A 184 12.83 -16.19 -2.20
CA ILE A 184 13.65 -17.10 -3.05
C ILE A 184 13.23 -17.02 -4.52
N SER A 185 11.95 -16.79 -4.80
CA SER A 185 11.42 -16.75 -6.18
C SER A 185 11.65 -15.43 -6.91
N GLU A 186 12.18 -14.41 -6.27
CA GLU A 186 12.63 -13.20 -6.98
C GLU A 186 14.01 -13.46 -7.60
N PRO A 187 14.15 -13.37 -8.95
CA PRO A 187 15.46 -13.50 -9.59
C PRO A 187 16.37 -12.39 -9.05
N THR A 188 17.45 -12.79 -8.38
CA THR A 188 18.55 -11.90 -8.05
C THR A 188 19.04 -11.29 -9.35
N ARG A 189 18.76 -10.00 -9.58
CA ARG A 189 19.40 -9.28 -10.70
C ARG A 189 20.90 -9.39 -10.48
N PRO A 190 21.68 -9.89 -11.49
CA PRO A 190 23.13 -9.88 -11.37
C PRO A 190 23.55 -8.43 -11.14
N ARG A 191 24.31 -8.21 -10.07
CA ARG A 191 25.03 -6.95 -9.90
C ARG A 191 26.01 -6.88 -11.05
N LEU A 192 25.76 -5.99 -12.00
CA LEU A 192 26.78 -5.59 -12.96
C LEU A 192 27.90 -4.95 -12.13
N ILE A 193 29.03 -5.62 -12.16
CA ILE A 193 30.33 -5.13 -11.66
C ILE A 193 30.79 -4.01 -12.59
#